data_bcd9f7409ef5ddea02985a6f443ac825
#
_entry.id   bcd9f7409ef5ddea02985a6f443ac825
#
_cell.length_a   1.000
_cell.length_b   1.000
_cell.length_c   1.000
_cell.angle_alpha   90.00
_cell.angle_beta   90.00
_cell.angle_gamma   90.00
#
_symmetry.space_group_name_H-M   'P 1'
#
loop_
_entity.id
_entity.type
_entity.pdbx_description
1 polymer ?
#
loop_
_entity_poly.entity_id
_entity_poly.type
_entity_poly.pdbx_seq_one_letter_code
_entity_poly.pdbx_strand_id
1 'polypeptide(L)'
;MELRPSAAELCRENLRRNGLIGTVVTGELGGRYPELPWGGYDLAVANPPYFPQNTGKTAPDAARALARTEGSYTLRAGCEAASKLCRNGGKFALCLRPERLAELFAALADTGFAPKRLQLLQPSAEREANLALVEAVRGGKPGLRVLPVRIER
;
A
#
# COMPACT_ATOMS: atom_id res chain seq x y z
N MET A 1 10.44 2.36 -1.33
CA MET A 1 10.45 3.37 -2.41
C MET A 1 9.83 4.66 -1.88
N GLU A 2 10.41 5.79 -2.14
CA GLU A 2 9.97 7.12 -1.68
C GLU A 2 10.16 8.15 -2.79
N LEU A 3 9.16 8.97 -3.02
CA LEU A 3 9.20 10.00 -4.08
C LEU A 3 10.07 11.20 -3.68
N ARG A 4 10.02 11.60 -2.40
CA ARG A 4 10.69 12.80 -1.89
C ARG A 4 12.14 12.48 -1.47
N PRO A 5 13.15 13.16 -2.05
CA PRO A 5 14.54 12.90 -1.71
C PRO A 5 14.86 13.06 -0.20
N SER A 6 14.30 14.10 0.43
CA SER A 6 14.53 14.34 1.87
C SER A 6 13.95 13.23 2.76
N ALA A 7 12.78 12.69 2.43
CA ALA A 7 12.18 11.58 3.16
C ALA A 7 12.95 10.26 2.90
N ALA A 8 13.42 10.05 1.68
CA ALA A 8 14.27 8.91 1.35
C ALA A 8 15.58 8.93 2.15
N GLU A 9 16.19 10.11 2.33
CA GLU A 9 17.41 10.25 3.14
C GLU A 9 17.15 9.94 4.61
N LEU A 10 16.07 10.46 5.19
CA LEU A 10 15.64 10.10 6.55
C LEU A 10 15.40 8.59 6.71
N CYS A 11 14.83 7.95 5.68
CA CYS A 11 14.63 6.51 5.69
C CYS A 11 15.97 5.76 5.72
N ARG A 12 16.96 6.15 4.91
CA ARG A 12 18.31 5.57 4.93
C ARG A 12 18.97 5.72 6.29
N GLU A 13 18.88 6.93 6.86
CA GLU A 13 19.44 7.20 8.18
C GLU A 13 18.76 6.36 9.28
N ASN A 14 17.44 6.20 9.23
CA ASN A 14 16.71 5.36 10.17
C ASN A 14 17.12 3.88 10.06
N LEU A 15 17.29 3.36 8.85
CA LEU A 15 17.80 2.00 8.65
C LEU A 15 19.19 1.86 9.28
N ARG A 16 20.11 2.79 9.00
CA ARG A 16 21.46 2.79 9.55
C ARG A 16 21.48 2.85 11.08
N ARG A 17 20.71 3.75 11.69
CA ARG A 17 20.64 3.91 13.16
C ARG A 17 20.13 2.67 13.87
N ASN A 18 19.24 1.92 13.21
CA ASN A 18 18.66 0.70 13.79
C ASN A 18 19.40 -0.57 13.36
N GLY A 19 20.53 -0.48 12.67
CA GLY A 19 21.30 -1.63 12.21
C GLY A 19 20.55 -2.50 11.21
N LEU A 20 19.57 -1.94 10.49
CA LEU A 20 18.76 -2.67 9.51
C LEU A 20 19.38 -2.58 8.13
N ILE A 21 19.40 -3.70 7.43
CA ILE A 21 19.81 -3.79 6.02
C ILE A 21 18.58 -3.54 5.15
N GLY A 22 18.69 -2.57 4.23
CA GLY A 22 17.61 -2.27 3.29
C GLY A 22 18.04 -1.28 2.22
N THR A 23 17.41 -1.38 1.05
CA THR A 23 17.63 -0.47 -0.07
C THR A 23 16.51 0.57 -0.12
N VAL A 24 16.86 1.86 -0.16
CA VAL A 24 15.90 2.96 -0.31
C VAL A 24 16.03 3.54 -1.71
N VAL A 25 15.04 3.27 -2.54
CA VAL A 25 14.95 3.82 -3.89
C VAL A 25 14.16 5.12 -3.86
N THR A 26 14.76 6.17 -4.41
CA THR A 26 14.10 7.48 -4.57
C THR A 26 13.56 7.60 -5.99
N GLY A 27 12.25 7.77 -6.12
CA GLY A 27 11.63 7.91 -7.44
C GLY A 27 10.14 7.58 -7.45
N GLU A 28 9.53 7.73 -8.62
CA GLU A 28 8.10 7.52 -8.84
C GLU A 28 7.73 6.04 -8.86
N LEU A 29 6.50 5.76 -8.43
CA LEU A 29 5.93 4.43 -8.50
C LEU A 29 5.76 4.01 -9.98
N GLY A 30 6.20 2.80 -10.32
CA GLY A 30 6.15 2.30 -11.70
C GLY A 30 7.39 2.58 -12.55
N GLY A 31 8.33 3.42 -12.06
CA GLY A 31 9.65 3.58 -12.67
C GLY A 31 10.44 2.26 -12.64
N ARG A 32 11.40 2.13 -13.56
CA ARG A 32 12.30 0.98 -13.60
C ARG A 32 13.62 1.34 -12.91
N TYR A 33 13.94 0.62 -11.85
CA TYR A 33 15.12 0.86 -11.03
C TYR A 33 15.98 -0.42 -11.01
N PRO A 34 17.27 -0.32 -11.32
CA PRO A 34 18.17 -1.48 -11.29
C PRO A 34 18.22 -2.18 -9.93
N GLU A 35 18.02 -1.41 -8.85
CA GLU A 35 18.03 -1.91 -7.48
C GLU A 35 16.77 -2.73 -7.12
N LEU A 36 15.72 -2.67 -7.93
CA LEU A 36 14.45 -3.36 -7.70
C LEU A 36 14.25 -4.44 -8.77
N PRO A 37 14.69 -5.68 -8.53
CA PRO A 37 14.51 -6.77 -9.50
C PRO A 37 13.01 -7.08 -9.69
N TRP A 38 12.57 -7.08 -10.94
CA TRP A 38 11.20 -7.43 -11.27
C TRP A 38 10.95 -8.91 -11.03
N GLY A 39 9.81 -9.23 -10.43
CA GLY A 39 9.43 -10.60 -10.13
C GLY A 39 10.28 -11.27 -9.05
N GLY A 40 11.05 -10.50 -8.27
CA GLY A 40 11.99 -11.02 -7.27
C GLY A 40 11.45 -11.06 -5.83
N TYR A 41 10.33 -10.40 -5.55
CA TYR A 41 9.88 -10.23 -4.16
C TYR A 41 8.76 -11.20 -3.79
N ASP A 42 8.87 -11.75 -2.56
CA ASP A 42 7.84 -12.58 -1.93
C ASP A 42 6.67 -11.76 -1.40
N LEU A 43 6.94 -10.52 -0.99
CA LEU A 43 5.98 -9.63 -0.37
C LEU A 43 6.23 -8.18 -0.76
N ALA A 44 5.18 -7.51 -1.23
CA ALA A 44 5.11 -6.07 -1.30
C ALA A 44 4.12 -5.56 -0.24
N VAL A 45 4.45 -4.44 0.41
CA VAL A 45 3.59 -3.79 1.41
C VAL A 45 3.38 -2.33 1.03
N ALA A 46 2.16 -1.84 1.17
CA ALA A 46 1.85 -0.44 0.94
C ALA A 46 0.92 0.13 2.02
N ASN A 47 1.21 1.37 2.41
CA ASN A 47 0.30 2.23 3.16
C ASN A 47 0.01 3.46 2.29
N PRO A 48 -0.90 3.33 1.30
CA PRO A 48 -1.16 4.41 0.36
C PRO A 48 -1.87 5.60 1.01
N PRO A 49 -1.86 6.78 0.37
CA PRO A 49 -2.65 7.91 0.82
C PRO A 49 -4.14 7.54 0.92
N TYR A 50 -4.78 7.95 2.01
CA TYR A 50 -6.16 7.54 2.32
C TYR A 50 -7.23 8.30 1.54
N PHE A 51 -6.92 9.51 1.06
CA PHE A 51 -7.90 10.40 0.44
C PHE A 51 -7.60 10.63 -1.04
N PRO A 52 -8.62 10.56 -1.92
CA PRO A 52 -8.50 10.99 -3.30
C PRO A 52 -8.12 12.48 -3.38
N GLN A 53 -7.53 12.89 -4.50
CA GLN A 53 -7.33 14.32 -4.77
C GLN A 53 -8.66 15.08 -4.69
N ASN A 54 -8.65 16.29 -4.12
CA ASN A 54 -9.79 17.21 -4.03
C ASN A 54 -10.87 16.92 -2.97
N THR A 55 -10.63 16.10 -1.97
CA THR A 55 -11.60 15.90 -0.87
C THR A 55 -11.53 16.94 0.25
N GLY A 56 -11.05 18.15 -0.02
CA GLY A 56 -11.34 19.38 0.75
C GLY A 56 -10.74 19.53 2.15
N LYS A 57 -10.00 18.57 2.69
CA LYS A 57 -9.30 18.75 3.97
C LYS A 57 -7.80 18.92 3.76
N THR A 58 -7.39 20.18 3.55
CA THR A 58 -5.98 20.57 3.59
C THR A 58 -5.41 20.37 4.99
N ALA A 59 -4.39 19.52 5.12
CA ALA A 59 -3.62 19.49 6.35
C ALA A 59 -2.81 20.80 6.50
N PRO A 60 -2.57 21.28 7.72
CA PRO A 60 -1.81 22.52 7.96
C PRO A 60 -0.38 22.50 7.44
N ASP A 61 0.14 21.33 7.13
CA ASP A 61 1.50 21.10 6.63
C ASP A 61 1.41 20.51 5.22
N ALA A 62 2.02 21.17 4.25
CA ALA A 62 2.05 20.76 2.84
C ALA A 62 2.65 19.35 2.65
N ALA A 63 3.62 18.95 3.47
CA ALA A 63 4.21 17.63 3.44
C ALA A 63 3.23 16.52 3.92
N ARG A 64 2.41 16.83 4.93
CA ARG A 64 1.34 15.94 5.41
C ARG A 64 0.15 15.92 4.44
N ALA A 65 -0.14 17.04 3.78
CA ALA A 65 -1.16 17.09 2.74
C ALA A 65 -0.78 16.18 1.58
N LEU A 66 0.47 16.25 1.10
CA LEU A 66 0.97 15.41 0.01
C LEU A 66 0.99 13.93 0.37
N ALA A 67 1.31 13.57 1.62
CA ALA A 67 1.30 12.18 2.08
C ALA A 67 -0.10 11.59 2.27
N ARG A 68 -1.14 12.43 2.39
CA ARG A 68 -2.53 12.00 2.59
C ARG A 68 -3.38 12.07 1.33
N THR A 69 -2.91 12.79 0.32
CA THR A 69 -3.66 13.03 -0.92
C THR A 69 -2.98 12.27 -2.07
N GLU A 70 -3.74 11.64 -2.92
CA GLU A 70 -3.24 11.01 -4.15
C GLU A 70 -2.69 12.07 -5.12
N GLY A 71 -1.48 12.57 -4.90
CA GLY A 71 -0.81 13.47 -5.84
C GLY A 71 -0.52 12.75 -7.16
N SER A 72 0.41 11.81 -7.12
CA SER A 72 0.80 10.93 -8.22
C SER A 72 0.47 9.46 -7.98
N TYR A 73 -0.03 9.09 -6.78
CA TYR A 73 -0.36 7.72 -6.41
C TYR A 73 -1.84 7.42 -6.65
N THR A 74 -2.13 6.37 -7.40
CA THR A 74 -3.46 5.75 -7.47
C THR A 74 -3.38 4.31 -6.97
N LEU A 75 -4.50 3.74 -6.49
CA LEU A 75 -4.53 2.33 -6.09
C LEU A 75 -4.13 1.41 -7.25
N ARG A 76 -4.55 1.75 -8.46
CA ARG A 76 -4.16 1.03 -9.69
C ARG A 76 -2.65 1.06 -9.89
N ALA A 77 -2.01 2.22 -9.83
CA ALA A 77 -0.55 2.35 -9.98
C ALA A 77 0.20 1.54 -8.90
N GLY A 78 -0.32 1.51 -7.66
CA GLY A 78 0.21 0.67 -6.59
C GLY A 78 0.13 -0.83 -6.90
N CYS A 79 -1.01 -1.28 -7.41
CA CYS A 79 -1.21 -2.68 -7.81
C CYS A 79 -0.33 -3.06 -9.01
N GLU A 80 -0.19 -2.18 -10.00
CA GLU A 80 0.69 -2.38 -11.16
C GLU A 80 2.17 -2.50 -10.75
N ALA A 81 2.64 -1.62 -9.86
CA ALA A 81 4.00 -1.69 -9.34
C ALA A 81 4.24 -2.97 -8.55
N ALA A 82 3.32 -3.32 -7.64
CA ALA A 82 3.39 -4.58 -6.88
C ALA A 82 3.39 -5.80 -7.82
N SER A 83 2.59 -5.78 -8.89
CA SER A 83 2.55 -6.87 -9.88
C SER A 83 3.87 -7.05 -10.63
N LYS A 84 4.60 -5.96 -10.92
CA LYS A 84 5.92 -6.04 -11.53
C LYS A 84 6.99 -6.54 -10.57
N LEU A 85 6.91 -6.17 -9.29
CA LEU A 85 7.91 -6.48 -8.28
C LEU A 85 7.74 -7.87 -7.67
N CYS A 86 6.51 -8.29 -7.37
CA CYS A 86 6.27 -9.60 -6.78
C CYS A 86 6.48 -10.75 -7.78
N ARG A 87 7.04 -11.86 -7.33
CA ARG A 87 7.05 -13.12 -8.08
C ARG A 87 5.63 -13.72 -8.18
N ASN A 88 5.44 -14.67 -9.07
CA ASN A 88 4.20 -15.46 -9.07
C ASN A 88 4.04 -16.20 -7.73
N GLY A 89 2.85 -16.15 -7.13
CA GLY A 89 2.61 -16.61 -5.77
C GLY A 89 3.06 -15.64 -4.68
N GLY A 90 3.75 -14.55 -5.04
CA GLY A 90 4.10 -13.47 -4.12
C GLY A 90 2.86 -12.71 -3.63
N LYS A 91 2.99 -12.03 -2.52
CA LYS A 91 1.90 -11.35 -1.82
C LYS A 91 1.98 -9.84 -1.96
N PHE A 92 0.82 -9.21 -1.99
CA PHE A 92 0.68 -7.78 -1.82
C PHE A 92 -0.23 -7.49 -0.63
N ALA A 93 0.28 -6.78 0.37
CA ALA A 93 -0.47 -6.39 1.56
C ALA A 93 -0.57 -4.88 1.65
N LEU A 94 -1.78 -4.38 1.91
CA LEU A 94 -2.00 -2.94 2.03
C LEU A 94 -3.12 -2.62 2.99
N CYS A 95 -3.12 -1.37 3.48
CA CYS A 95 -4.20 -0.81 4.28
C CYS A 95 -4.82 0.38 3.55
N LEU A 96 -6.13 0.55 3.71
CA LEU A 96 -6.89 1.63 3.07
C LEU A 96 -8.20 1.88 3.81
N ARG A 97 -8.89 2.96 3.45
CA ARG A 97 -10.25 3.22 3.92
C ARG A 97 -11.22 2.19 3.33
N PRO A 98 -12.16 1.64 4.14
CA PRO A 98 -13.10 0.61 3.67
C PRO A 98 -13.92 1.02 2.45
N GLU A 99 -14.24 2.29 2.30
CA GLU A 99 -15.01 2.86 1.19
C GLU A 99 -14.33 2.62 -0.17
N ARG A 100 -13.01 2.37 -0.17
CA ARG A 100 -12.21 2.14 -1.38
C ARG A 100 -11.98 0.67 -1.71
N LEU A 101 -12.61 -0.26 -0.98
CA LEU A 101 -12.43 -1.70 -1.21
C LEU A 101 -12.87 -2.14 -2.62
N ALA A 102 -13.96 -1.58 -3.13
CA ALA A 102 -14.44 -1.90 -4.47
C ALA A 102 -13.42 -1.49 -5.55
N GLU A 103 -12.86 -0.28 -5.44
CA GLU A 103 -11.79 0.22 -6.33
C GLU A 103 -10.54 -0.66 -6.24
N LEU A 104 -10.14 -1.02 -5.02
CA LEU A 104 -8.98 -1.90 -4.82
C LEU A 104 -9.17 -3.26 -5.44
N PHE A 105 -10.32 -3.91 -5.24
CA PHE A 105 -10.56 -5.25 -5.77
C PHE A 105 -10.58 -5.27 -7.30
N ALA A 106 -11.12 -4.23 -7.94
CA ALA A 106 -11.01 -4.07 -9.39
C ALA A 106 -9.54 -3.93 -9.83
N ALA A 107 -8.77 -3.05 -9.19
CA ALA A 107 -7.36 -2.85 -9.52
C ALA A 107 -6.51 -4.12 -9.30
N LEU A 108 -6.78 -4.89 -8.24
CA LEU A 108 -6.10 -6.16 -7.97
C LEU A 108 -6.39 -7.19 -9.08
N ALA A 109 -7.66 -7.33 -9.48
CA ALA A 109 -8.06 -8.26 -10.53
C ALA A 109 -7.39 -7.90 -11.87
N ASP A 110 -7.42 -6.63 -12.26
CA ASP A 110 -6.80 -6.11 -13.48
C ASP A 110 -5.27 -6.33 -13.55
N THR A 111 -4.62 -6.42 -12.38
CA THR A 111 -3.17 -6.57 -12.27
C THR A 111 -2.71 -7.98 -11.92
N GLY A 112 -3.63 -8.95 -11.97
CA GLY A 112 -3.33 -10.36 -11.77
C GLY A 112 -3.16 -10.78 -10.31
N PHE A 113 -3.71 -10.01 -9.37
CA PHE A 113 -3.79 -10.38 -7.96
C PHE A 113 -5.17 -10.93 -7.60
N ALA A 114 -5.20 -12.00 -6.81
CA ALA A 114 -6.42 -12.49 -6.17
C ALA A 114 -6.45 -12.07 -4.69
N PRO A 115 -7.45 -11.31 -4.21
CA PRO A 115 -7.61 -11.03 -2.79
C PRO A 115 -7.78 -12.33 -2.00
N LYS A 116 -7.07 -12.45 -0.87
CA LYS A 116 -7.05 -13.66 -0.04
C LYS A 116 -7.51 -13.43 1.38
N ARG A 117 -7.20 -12.28 1.95
CA ARG A 117 -7.57 -11.96 3.33
C ARG A 117 -8.01 -10.51 3.39
N LEU A 118 -9.12 -10.28 4.09
CA LEU A 118 -9.63 -8.97 4.47
C LEU A 118 -9.82 -8.95 5.98
N GLN A 119 -9.29 -7.94 6.64
CA GLN A 119 -9.58 -7.65 8.04
C GLN A 119 -9.99 -6.18 8.18
N LEU A 120 -11.11 -5.95 8.86
CA LEU A 120 -11.58 -4.61 9.19
C LEU A 120 -11.13 -4.24 10.59
N LEU A 121 -10.75 -2.98 10.78
CA LEU A 121 -10.43 -2.39 12.06
C LEU A 121 -11.48 -1.34 12.40
N GLN A 122 -11.98 -1.38 13.64
CA GLN A 122 -12.97 -0.45 14.19
C GLN A 122 -12.38 0.29 15.39
N PRO A 123 -12.66 1.58 15.55
CA PRO A 123 -12.28 2.34 16.76
C PRO A 123 -13.00 1.86 18.02
N SER A 124 -14.23 1.37 17.89
CA SER A 124 -15.02 0.74 18.94
C SER A 124 -16.08 -0.19 18.33
N ALA A 125 -16.75 -0.99 19.16
CA ALA A 125 -17.78 -1.92 18.70
C ALA A 125 -19.01 -1.23 18.09
N GLU A 126 -19.28 0.01 18.49
CA GLU A 126 -20.43 0.82 18.04
C GLU A 126 -20.13 1.68 16.81
N ARG A 127 -18.88 1.73 16.36
CA ARG A 127 -18.48 2.54 15.21
C ARG A 127 -18.20 1.70 14.00
N GLU A 128 -18.43 2.27 12.84
CA GLU A 128 -18.03 1.64 11.57
C GLU A 128 -16.52 1.46 11.48
N ALA A 129 -16.10 0.49 10.68
CA ALA A 129 -14.69 0.28 10.40
C ALA A 129 -14.10 1.50 9.70
N ASN A 130 -12.95 1.92 10.17
CA ASN A 130 -12.21 3.07 9.63
C ASN A 130 -10.98 2.67 8.81
N LEU A 131 -10.56 1.40 8.91
CA LEU A 131 -9.43 0.85 8.19
C LEU A 131 -9.72 -0.58 7.73
N ALA A 132 -9.26 -0.91 6.54
CA ALA A 132 -9.27 -2.25 5.97
C ALA A 132 -7.83 -2.69 5.69
N LEU A 133 -7.48 -3.90 6.12
CA LEU A 133 -6.24 -4.58 5.76
C LEU A 133 -6.55 -5.64 4.72
N VAL A 134 -5.86 -5.61 3.59
CA VAL A 134 -6.05 -6.56 2.50
C VAL A 134 -4.73 -7.23 2.17
N GLU A 135 -4.75 -8.56 2.05
CA GLU A 135 -3.67 -9.36 1.47
C GLU A 135 -4.17 -10.01 0.18
N ALA A 136 -3.42 -9.88 -0.89
CA ALA A 136 -3.69 -10.49 -2.19
C ALA A 136 -2.48 -11.30 -2.65
N VAL A 137 -2.69 -12.29 -3.52
CA VAL A 137 -1.64 -13.18 -4.05
C VAL A 137 -1.58 -13.04 -5.56
N ARG A 138 -0.40 -12.81 -6.11
CA ARG A 138 -0.17 -12.72 -7.56
C ARG A 138 -0.37 -14.10 -8.20
N GLY A 139 -1.20 -14.17 -9.25
CA GLY A 139 -1.56 -15.42 -9.93
C GLY A 139 -2.38 -16.38 -9.05
N GLY A 140 -2.91 -15.90 -7.92
CA GLY A 140 -3.71 -16.71 -7.01
C GLY A 140 -5.08 -17.06 -7.58
N LYS A 141 -5.64 -18.21 -7.15
CA LYS A 141 -7.03 -18.58 -7.47
C LYS A 141 -8.01 -17.72 -6.65
N PRO A 142 -9.26 -17.54 -7.05
CA PRO A 142 -10.30 -16.89 -6.23
C PRO A 142 -10.43 -17.52 -4.83
N GLY A 143 -10.91 -16.75 -3.86
CA GLY A 143 -11.15 -17.25 -2.50
C GLY A 143 -10.70 -16.24 -1.44
N LEU A 144 -11.54 -15.25 -1.16
CA LEU A 144 -11.35 -14.26 -0.11
C LEU A 144 -11.85 -14.80 1.24
N ARG A 145 -11.02 -14.69 2.26
CA ARG A 145 -11.41 -14.93 3.66
C ARG A 145 -11.57 -13.58 4.36
N VAL A 146 -12.75 -13.33 4.90
CA VAL A 146 -13.00 -12.20 5.78
C VAL A 146 -12.69 -12.63 7.20
N LEU A 147 -11.74 -11.98 7.84
CA LEU A 147 -11.31 -12.27 9.20
C LEU A 147 -12.22 -11.54 10.20
N PRO A 148 -12.30 -11.99 11.46
CA PRO A 148 -13.02 -11.28 12.50
C PRO A 148 -12.58 -9.82 12.58
N VAL A 149 -13.52 -8.92 12.79
CA VAL A 149 -13.24 -7.49 12.98
C VAL A 149 -12.34 -7.30 14.19
N ARG A 150 -11.37 -6.41 14.08
CA ARG A 150 -10.48 -6.04 15.18
C ARG A 150 -10.85 -4.66 15.71
N ILE A 151 -11.07 -4.57 17.02
CA ILE A 151 -11.28 -3.30 17.70
C ILE A 151 -9.93 -2.75 18.13
N GLU A 152 -9.65 -1.49 17.79
CA GLU A 152 -8.45 -0.78 18.26
C GLU A 152 -8.57 -0.54 19.78
N ARG A 153 -7.53 -0.87 20.52
CA ARG A 153 -7.46 -0.64 21.97
C ARG A 153 -6.64 0.61 22.25
#